data_2c748f93b96b1f9e4279d69d48182e6d
#
_entry.id   2c748f93b96b1f9e4279d69d48182e6d
#
_cell.length_a   1.000
_cell.length_b   1.000
_cell.length_c   1.000
_cell.angle_alpha   90.00
_cell.angle_beta   90.00
_cell.angle_gamma   90.00
#
_symmetry.space_group_name_H-M   'P 1'
#
loop_
_entity.id
_entity.type
_entity.pdbx_description
1 polymer ?
#
loop_
_entity_poly.entity_id
_entity_poly.type
_entity_poly.pdbx_seq_one_letter_code
_entity_poly.pdbx_strand_id
1 'polypeptide(L)'
;MKHVRNVPWELGDIAPDFELGRTVCALFLSVRYHSLHPDYIHCRLKELGKQYELRILLVYVDTTESHHALQELTKMALLADLTLILAWSPEEAARYLETYKAYENKPPDLIMERTDSDFSSRVIDSLTTVKKVNKTDAATLLNNFKTMEKLVQASKEELTMCPGLGPQKAQRLYDLFHEPFLRTKKKSKTDL
;
A
#
# COMPACT_ATOMS: atom_id res chain seq x y z
N MET A 1 -22.53 16.81 10.88
CA MET A 1 -21.66 17.12 12.05
C MET A 1 -22.13 16.51 13.38
N LYS A 2 -23.39 16.06 13.56
CA LYS A 2 -23.87 15.47 14.84
C LYS A 2 -23.06 14.26 15.33
N HIS A 3 -22.42 13.52 14.44
CA HIS A 3 -21.70 12.28 14.72
C HIS A 3 -20.18 12.47 14.86
N VAL A 4 -19.64 13.65 14.51
CA VAL A 4 -18.24 14.02 14.73
C VAL A 4 -18.12 14.58 16.15
N ARG A 5 -17.44 13.82 17.04
CA ARG A 5 -17.36 14.12 18.49
C ARG A 5 -15.95 14.17 19.04
N ASN A 6 -15.02 13.42 18.42
CA ASN A 6 -13.68 13.20 18.99
C ASN A 6 -12.64 14.21 18.50
N VAL A 7 -13.00 15.06 17.54
CA VAL A 7 -12.12 16.11 17.01
C VAL A 7 -12.85 17.45 17.04
N PRO A 8 -12.16 18.56 17.35
CA PRO A 8 -12.74 19.88 17.24
C PRO A 8 -13.00 20.22 15.77
N TRP A 9 -14.09 20.92 15.52
CA TRP A 9 -14.43 21.39 14.18
C TRP A 9 -15.09 22.76 14.25
N GLU A 10 -14.96 23.53 13.19
CA GLU A 10 -15.58 24.84 13.02
C GLU A 10 -16.18 24.95 11.61
N LEU A 11 -17.10 25.87 11.44
CA LEU A 11 -17.66 26.21 10.14
C LEU A 11 -16.81 27.32 9.52
N GLY A 12 -16.41 27.14 8.26
CA GLY A 12 -15.64 28.11 7.49
C GLY A 12 -16.12 28.21 6.05
N ASP A 13 -15.71 29.27 5.38
CA ASP A 13 -15.93 29.42 3.92
C ASP A 13 -14.76 28.74 3.19
N ILE A 14 -14.95 27.46 2.86
CA ILE A 14 -13.97 26.58 2.25
C ILE A 14 -14.52 25.97 0.97
N ALA A 15 -13.66 25.71 -0.02
CA ALA A 15 -14.06 25.08 -1.29
C ALA A 15 -14.53 23.62 -1.11
N PRO A 16 -13.86 22.73 -0.34
CA PRO A 16 -14.34 21.38 -0.07
C PRO A 16 -15.45 21.38 0.99
N ASP A 17 -16.09 20.21 1.20
CA ASP A 17 -17.08 20.06 2.27
C ASP A 17 -16.38 19.90 3.65
N PHE A 18 -15.16 19.33 3.66
CA PHE A 18 -14.32 19.20 4.86
C PHE A 18 -12.85 19.44 4.51
N GLU A 19 -12.18 20.26 5.32
CA GLU A 19 -10.73 20.40 5.32
C GLU A 19 -10.18 19.64 6.53
N LEU A 20 -9.40 18.60 6.27
CA LEU A 20 -8.90 17.68 7.29
C LEU A 20 -7.45 17.98 7.69
N GLY A 21 -6.77 18.76 6.88
CA GLY A 21 -5.39 19.20 7.06
C GLY A 21 -4.98 20.17 5.96
N ARG A 22 -3.75 20.66 6.02
CA ARG A 22 -3.25 21.65 5.03
C ARG A 22 -3.30 21.14 3.57
N THR A 23 -3.16 19.84 3.36
CA THR A 23 -3.08 19.21 2.04
C THR A 23 -4.14 18.15 1.82
N VAL A 24 -5.06 17.98 2.79
CA VAL A 24 -6.06 16.91 2.79
C VAL A 24 -7.46 17.48 2.89
N CYS A 25 -8.31 17.15 1.94
CA CYS A 25 -9.72 17.55 1.94
C CYS A 25 -10.66 16.39 1.61
N ALA A 26 -11.94 16.54 1.96
CA ALA A 26 -12.97 15.60 1.58
C ALA A 26 -14.20 16.30 1.01
N LEU A 27 -14.75 15.70 -0.04
CA LEU A 27 -16.08 15.97 -0.57
C LEU A 27 -17.02 14.88 -0.08
N PHE A 28 -18.23 15.26 0.31
CA PHE A 28 -19.26 14.34 0.77
C PHE A 28 -20.39 14.24 -0.24
N LEU A 29 -20.79 13.00 -0.55
CA LEU A 29 -21.86 12.76 -1.53
C LEU A 29 -22.74 11.59 -1.06
N SER A 30 -24.06 11.78 -1.04
CA SER A 30 -25.03 10.69 -0.90
C SER A 30 -25.31 10.07 -2.27
N VAL A 31 -25.41 8.75 -2.34
CA VAL A 31 -25.75 8.03 -3.58
C VAL A 31 -27.12 8.45 -4.08
N ARG A 32 -28.09 8.63 -3.20
CA ARG A 32 -29.43 9.13 -3.54
C ARG A 32 -29.36 10.52 -4.17
N TYR A 33 -28.58 11.43 -3.59
CA TYR A 33 -28.41 12.77 -4.13
C TYR A 33 -27.73 12.74 -5.51
N HIS A 34 -26.71 11.92 -5.68
CA HIS A 34 -26.02 11.73 -6.95
C HIS A 34 -26.96 11.24 -8.05
N SER A 35 -27.85 10.29 -7.74
CA SER A 35 -28.83 9.78 -8.70
C SER A 35 -29.83 10.84 -9.17
N LEU A 36 -30.13 11.84 -8.32
CA LEU A 36 -31.00 12.98 -8.67
C LEU A 36 -30.24 14.10 -9.37
N HIS A 37 -28.97 14.28 -9.05
CA HIS A 37 -28.14 15.40 -9.54
C HIS A 37 -26.76 14.88 -9.98
N PRO A 38 -26.65 14.17 -11.12
CA PRO A 38 -25.40 13.53 -11.55
C PRO A 38 -24.29 14.54 -11.84
N ASP A 39 -24.63 15.75 -12.30
CA ASP A 39 -23.65 16.79 -12.63
C ASP A 39 -23.07 17.50 -11.40
N TYR A 40 -23.69 17.36 -10.23
CA TYR A 40 -23.27 18.07 -9.02
C TYR A 40 -21.81 17.82 -8.67
N ILE A 41 -21.39 16.56 -8.65
CA ILE A 41 -20.02 16.21 -8.27
C ILE A 41 -18.99 16.75 -9.26
N HIS A 42 -19.33 16.80 -10.55
CA HIS A 42 -18.43 17.37 -11.57
C HIS A 42 -18.23 18.88 -11.38
N CYS A 43 -19.28 19.61 -10.98
CA CYS A 43 -19.16 21.02 -10.64
C CYS A 43 -18.27 21.21 -9.41
N ARG A 44 -18.49 20.43 -8.35
CA ARG A 44 -17.69 20.51 -7.11
C ARG A 44 -16.21 20.20 -7.36
N LEU A 45 -15.91 19.23 -8.23
CA LEU A 45 -14.53 18.90 -8.60
C LEU A 45 -13.84 20.01 -9.39
N LYS A 46 -14.57 20.72 -10.23
CA LYS A 46 -14.04 21.90 -10.95
C LYS A 46 -13.72 23.05 -9.99
N GLU A 47 -14.58 23.30 -9.02
CA GLU A 47 -14.37 24.31 -7.98
C GLU A 47 -13.18 23.97 -7.08
N LEU A 48 -13.07 22.70 -6.67
CA LEU A 48 -11.99 22.20 -5.82
C LEU A 48 -10.61 22.30 -6.51
N GLY A 49 -10.56 22.05 -7.82
CA GLY A 49 -9.31 22.05 -8.58
C GLY A 49 -8.27 21.05 -8.06
N LYS A 50 -6.99 21.46 -8.10
CA LYS A 50 -5.84 20.65 -7.63
C LYS A 50 -5.10 21.29 -6.44
N GLN A 51 -5.82 21.96 -5.56
CA GLN A 51 -5.21 22.68 -4.43
C GLN A 51 -4.75 21.73 -3.31
N TYR A 52 -5.34 20.54 -3.22
CA TYR A 52 -5.05 19.55 -2.20
C TYR A 52 -4.34 18.34 -2.80
N GLU A 53 -3.35 17.80 -2.09
CA GLU A 53 -2.62 16.59 -2.50
C GLU A 53 -3.47 15.34 -2.35
N LEU A 54 -4.14 15.19 -1.20
CA LEU A 54 -5.08 14.10 -0.94
C LEU A 54 -6.51 14.63 -0.98
N ARG A 55 -7.24 14.22 -1.99
CA ARG A 55 -8.64 14.57 -2.21
C ARG A 55 -9.51 13.33 -2.05
N ILE A 56 -10.34 13.33 -1.02
CA ILE A 56 -11.19 12.21 -0.64
C ILE A 56 -12.60 12.47 -1.16
N LEU A 57 -13.21 11.48 -1.80
CA LEU A 57 -14.63 11.43 -2.07
C LEU A 57 -15.28 10.46 -1.09
N LEU A 58 -15.92 10.98 -0.05
CA LEU A 58 -16.64 10.22 0.95
C LEU A 58 -18.09 10.05 0.50
N VAL A 59 -18.44 8.83 0.10
CA VAL A 59 -19.76 8.51 -0.45
C VAL A 59 -20.60 7.80 0.60
N TYR A 60 -21.74 8.39 0.93
CA TYR A 60 -22.74 7.77 1.79
C TYR A 60 -23.70 6.91 0.97
N VAL A 61 -23.69 5.59 1.22
CA VAL A 61 -24.54 4.61 0.53
C VAL A 61 -25.86 4.48 1.30
N ASP A 62 -26.84 5.28 0.86
CA ASP A 62 -28.17 5.40 1.47
C ASP A 62 -29.28 4.76 0.63
N THR A 63 -28.92 3.93 -0.37
CA THR A 63 -29.83 3.21 -1.25
C THR A 63 -29.46 1.73 -1.32
N THR A 64 -30.45 0.86 -1.53
CA THR A 64 -30.24 -0.57 -1.72
C THR A 64 -29.70 -0.91 -3.10
N GLU A 65 -30.12 -0.15 -4.12
CA GLU A 65 -29.71 -0.34 -5.52
C GLU A 65 -28.60 0.68 -5.89
N SER A 66 -27.44 0.55 -5.28
CA SER A 66 -26.34 1.49 -5.46
C SER A 66 -25.30 1.06 -6.50
N HIS A 67 -25.39 -0.15 -7.03
CA HIS A 67 -24.30 -0.77 -7.81
C HIS A 67 -23.87 0.07 -9.03
N HIS A 68 -24.83 0.54 -9.83
CA HIS A 68 -24.55 1.34 -11.04
C HIS A 68 -23.93 2.69 -10.66
N ALA A 69 -24.52 3.40 -9.70
CA ALA A 69 -24.00 4.68 -9.24
C ALA A 69 -22.58 4.56 -8.64
N LEU A 70 -22.32 3.50 -7.89
CA LEU A 70 -20.98 3.23 -7.33
C LEU A 70 -19.95 2.93 -8.42
N GLN A 71 -20.33 2.22 -9.49
CA GLN A 71 -19.43 2.00 -10.63
C GLN A 71 -19.09 3.31 -11.35
N GLU A 72 -20.08 4.19 -11.56
CA GLU A 72 -19.84 5.51 -12.16
C GLU A 72 -18.94 6.37 -11.28
N LEU A 73 -19.23 6.46 -9.97
CA LEU A 73 -18.43 7.20 -9.01
C LEU A 73 -17.01 6.65 -8.91
N THR A 74 -16.81 5.32 -8.99
CA THR A 74 -15.49 4.70 -8.99
C THR A 74 -14.68 5.11 -10.23
N LYS A 75 -15.29 5.07 -11.42
CA LYS A 75 -14.64 5.51 -12.66
C LYS A 75 -14.25 6.99 -12.59
N MET A 76 -15.17 7.82 -12.11
CA MET A 76 -14.93 9.25 -11.94
C MET A 76 -13.81 9.51 -10.93
N ALA A 77 -13.82 8.85 -9.77
CA ALA A 77 -12.79 8.99 -8.75
C ALA A 77 -11.40 8.62 -9.29
N LEU A 78 -11.31 7.54 -10.06
CA LEU A 78 -10.07 7.12 -10.70
C LEU A 78 -9.55 8.15 -11.71
N LEU A 79 -10.44 8.68 -12.57
CA LEU A 79 -10.07 9.67 -13.58
C LEU A 79 -9.73 11.05 -12.99
N ALA A 80 -10.34 11.41 -11.86
CA ALA A 80 -10.12 12.67 -11.18
C ALA A 80 -9.02 12.60 -10.11
N ASP A 81 -8.37 11.45 -9.94
CA ASP A 81 -7.36 11.21 -8.91
C ASP A 81 -7.88 11.50 -7.50
N LEU A 82 -9.01 10.87 -7.17
CA LEU A 82 -9.66 10.93 -5.85
C LEU A 82 -9.54 9.60 -5.12
N THR A 83 -9.41 9.66 -3.81
CA THR A 83 -9.56 8.49 -2.93
C THR A 83 -11.04 8.30 -2.60
N LEU A 84 -11.64 7.25 -3.16
CA LEU A 84 -13.03 6.91 -2.90
C LEU A 84 -13.16 6.14 -1.60
N ILE A 85 -14.01 6.62 -0.68
CA ILE A 85 -14.36 5.94 0.56
C ILE A 85 -15.87 5.80 0.62
N LEU A 86 -16.34 4.59 0.94
CA LEU A 86 -17.76 4.30 1.09
C LEU A 86 -18.11 4.22 2.57
N ALA A 87 -19.24 4.78 2.94
CA ALA A 87 -19.82 4.71 4.29
C ALA A 87 -21.29 4.32 4.19
N TRP A 88 -21.71 3.35 4.99
CA TRP A 88 -23.09 2.85 5.02
C TRP A 88 -23.93 3.46 6.15
N SER A 89 -23.30 4.24 7.01
CA SER A 89 -23.99 5.01 8.04
C SER A 89 -23.36 6.40 8.23
N PRO A 90 -24.13 7.37 8.74
CA PRO A 90 -23.59 8.69 9.07
C PRO A 90 -22.51 8.64 10.15
N GLU A 91 -22.61 7.68 11.07
CA GLU A 91 -21.63 7.43 12.13
C GLU A 91 -20.30 6.94 11.55
N GLU A 92 -20.37 6.06 10.55
CA GLU A 92 -19.18 5.55 9.85
C GLU A 92 -18.50 6.66 9.07
N ALA A 93 -19.26 7.47 8.33
CA ALA A 93 -18.73 8.63 7.64
C ALA A 93 -17.99 9.60 8.60
N ALA A 94 -18.60 9.87 9.76
CA ALA A 94 -17.98 10.70 10.78
C ALA A 94 -16.68 10.11 11.33
N ARG A 95 -16.62 8.79 11.55
CA ARG A 95 -15.37 8.11 12.00
C ARG A 95 -14.25 8.23 10.99
N TYR A 96 -14.54 8.13 9.68
CA TYR A 96 -13.51 8.36 8.66
C TYR A 96 -12.92 9.77 8.77
N LEU A 97 -13.78 10.80 8.87
CA LEU A 97 -13.31 12.19 9.03
C LEU A 97 -12.49 12.39 10.31
N GLU A 98 -12.96 11.86 11.43
CA GLU A 98 -12.23 11.88 12.71
C GLU A 98 -10.87 11.17 12.62
N THR A 99 -10.84 10.00 11.96
CA THR A 99 -9.62 9.21 11.80
C THR A 99 -8.58 9.96 10.96
N TYR A 100 -8.97 10.53 9.82
CA TYR A 100 -8.06 11.32 8.99
C TYR A 100 -7.48 12.49 9.77
N LYS A 101 -8.32 13.20 10.54
CA LYS A 101 -7.83 14.31 11.37
C LYS A 101 -6.93 13.85 12.52
N ALA A 102 -7.29 12.78 13.21
CA ALA A 102 -6.51 12.24 14.32
C ALA A 102 -5.14 11.70 13.90
N TYR A 103 -5.03 11.26 12.62
CA TYR A 103 -3.80 10.70 12.05
C TYR A 103 -3.01 11.67 11.18
N GLU A 104 -3.43 12.92 11.06
CA GLU A 104 -2.78 13.94 10.24
C GLU A 104 -1.26 14.03 10.48
N ASN A 105 -0.84 13.99 11.74
CA ASN A 105 0.55 14.14 12.14
C ASN A 105 1.16 12.85 12.74
N LYS A 106 0.48 11.71 12.61
CA LYS A 106 1.02 10.45 13.13
C LYS A 106 2.00 9.83 12.14
N PRO A 107 3.14 9.31 12.62
CA PRO A 107 4.07 8.60 11.78
C PRO A 107 3.45 7.28 11.27
N PRO A 108 3.92 6.75 10.13
CA PRO A 108 3.38 5.54 9.50
C PRO A 108 3.76 4.23 10.22
N ASP A 109 4.38 4.31 11.40
CA ASP A 109 4.93 3.16 12.14
C ASP A 109 3.91 2.05 12.42
N LEU A 110 2.61 2.40 12.50
CA LEU A 110 1.55 1.42 12.73
C LEU A 110 1.25 0.52 11.53
N ILE A 111 1.58 0.98 10.32
CA ILE A 111 1.35 0.24 9.07
C ILE A 111 2.65 -0.22 8.42
N MET A 112 3.79 0.24 8.92
CA MET A 112 5.10 -0.22 8.48
C MET A 112 5.45 -1.53 9.18
N GLU A 113 6.05 -2.45 8.45
CA GLU A 113 6.66 -3.63 9.02
C GLU A 113 7.80 -3.21 9.96
N ARG A 114 7.82 -3.76 11.17
CA ARG A 114 8.94 -3.56 12.09
C ARG A 114 10.14 -4.30 11.55
N THR A 115 11.05 -3.59 10.93
CA THR A 115 12.35 -4.12 10.56
C THR A 115 13.30 -3.92 11.71
N ASP A 116 13.93 -5.01 12.18
CA ASP A 116 14.99 -4.91 13.17
C ASP A 116 16.11 -4.02 12.63
N SER A 117 16.57 -3.09 13.44
CA SER A 117 17.65 -2.17 13.06
C SER A 117 19.02 -2.87 13.03
N ASP A 118 19.11 -4.05 13.64
CA ASP A 118 20.35 -4.84 13.69
C ASP A 118 20.71 -5.40 12.32
N PHE A 119 21.97 -5.22 11.92
CA PHE A 119 22.48 -5.68 10.63
C PHE A 119 22.30 -7.20 10.43
N SER A 120 22.55 -8.00 11.46
CA SER A 120 22.42 -9.46 11.39
C SER A 120 21.00 -9.89 11.12
N SER A 121 20.02 -9.29 11.80
CA SER A 121 18.58 -9.55 11.59
C SER A 121 18.15 -9.20 10.17
N ARG A 122 18.60 -8.05 9.65
CA ARG A 122 18.29 -7.62 8.27
C ARG A 122 18.86 -8.58 7.22
N VAL A 123 20.08 -9.09 7.44
CA VAL A 123 20.68 -10.09 6.54
C VAL A 123 19.91 -11.40 6.59
N ILE A 124 19.55 -11.87 7.80
CA ILE A 124 18.75 -13.08 7.97
C ILE A 124 17.40 -12.94 7.28
N ASP A 125 16.70 -11.82 7.46
CA ASP A 125 15.41 -11.57 6.81
C ASP A 125 15.55 -11.53 5.28
N SER A 126 16.59 -10.89 4.75
CA SER A 126 16.91 -10.92 3.31
C SER A 126 17.09 -12.33 2.77
N LEU A 127 17.86 -13.17 3.47
CA LEU A 127 18.12 -14.55 3.05
C LEU A 127 16.85 -15.42 3.14
N THR A 128 15.95 -15.15 4.07
CA THR A 128 14.69 -15.90 4.20
C THR A 128 13.67 -15.60 3.09
N THR A 129 13.87 -14.54 2.31
CA THR A 129 13.07 -14.30 1.09
C THR A 129 13.32 -15.36 0.02
N VAL A 130 14.46 -16.04 0.08
CA VAL A 130 14.79 -17.14 -0.82
C VAL A 130 13.93 -18.35 -0.50
N LYS A 131 13.18 -18.84 -1.48
CA LYS A 131 12.27 -19.97 -1.30
C LYS A 131 12.99 -21.21 -0.73
N LYS A 132 12.46 -21.75 0.37
CA LYS A 132 12.98 -22.90 1.15
C LYS A 132 14.18 -22.61 2.04
N VAL A 133 14.66 -21.39 2.14
CA VAL A 133 15.63 -20.98 3.15
C VAL A 133 14.86 -20.44 4.36
N ASN A 134 15.06 -21.00 5.53
CA ASN A 134 14.44 -20.57 6.78
C ASN A 134 15.42 -19.73 7.63
N LYS A 135 14.93 -19.16 8.74
CA LYS A 135 15.75 -18.30 9.61
C LYS A 135 16.96 -19.05 10.20
N THR A 136 16.81 -20.35 10.50
CA THR A 136 17.91 -21.18 11.02
C THR A 136 18.99 -21.37 9.96
N ASP A 137 18.60 -21.68 8.72
CA ASP A 137 19.53 -21.81 7.59
C ASP A 137 20.29 -20.50 7.36
N ALA A 138 19.58 -19.37 7.37
CA ALA A 138 20.17 -18.04 7.18
C ALA A 138 21.16 -17.67 8.30
N ALA A 139 20.83 -17.98 9.55
CA ALA A 139 21.72 -17.76 10.68
C ALA A 139 22.99 -18.64 10.56
N THR A 140 22.85 -19.91 10.13
CA THR A 140 24.00 -20.82 9.91
C THR A 140 24.89 -20.28 8.80
N LEU A 141 24.33 -19.80 7.69
CA LEU A 141 25.09 -19.19 6.60
C LEU A 141 25.86 -17.95 7.09
N LEU A 142 25.21 -17.06 7.83
CA LEU A 142 25.84 -15.86 8.36
C LEU A 142 26.96 -16.19 9.34
N ASN A 143 26.80 -17.23 10.18
CA ASN A 143 27.82 -17.68 11.11
C ASN A 143 29.03 -18.28 10.39
N ASN A 144 28.85 -19.00 9.29
CA ASN A 144 29.93 -19.64 8.55
C ASN A 144 30.71 -18.66 7.68
N PHE A 145 30.00 -17.84 6.92
CA PHE A 145 30.60 -16.91 5.94
C PHE A 145 30.92 -15.52 6.52
N LYS A 146 30.33 -15.15 7.68
CA LYS A 146 30.55 -13.86 8.38
C LYS A 146 30.07 -12.61 7.63
N THR A 147 30.22 -12.57 6.31
CA THR A 147 29.83 -11.41 5.47
C THR A 147 29.03 -11.86 4.26
N MET A 148 28.14 -10.98 3.77
CA MET A 148 27.39 -11.22 2.54
C MET A 148 28.29 -11.35 1.30
N GLU A 149 29.39 -10.61 1.27
CA GLU A 149 30.36 -10.69 0.17
C GLU A 149 30.90 -12.12 0.02
N LYS A 150 31.40 -12.71 1.12
CA LYS A 150 31.90 -14.09 1.11
C LYS A 150 30.81 -15.10 0.77
N LEU A 151 29.59 -14.87 1.24
CA LEU A 151 28.45 -15.74 0.93
C LEU A 151 28.10 -15.71 -0.57
N VAL A 152 28.13 -14.54 -1.21
CA VAL A 152 27.86 -14.39 -2.65
C VAL A 152 28.97 -15.02 -3.50
N GLN A 153 30.23 -14.96 -3.04
CA GLN A 153 31.39 -15.53 -3.74
C GLN A 153 31.57 -17.03 -3.50
N ALA A 154 30.82 -17.61 -2.55
CA ALA A 154 30.96 -19.02 -2.17
C ALA A 154 30.56 -19.96 -3.32
N SER A 155 31.30 -21.04 -3.46
CA SER A 155 31.00 -22.13 -4.41
C SER A 155 29.79 -22.97 -3.96
N LYS A 156 29.21 -23.74 -4.89
CA LYS A 156 28.09 -24.64 -4.56
C LYS A 156 28.48 -25.70 -3.55
N GLU A 157 29.71 -26.18 -3.64
CA GLU A 157 30.29 -27.18 -2.73
C GLU A 157 30.38 -26.61 -1.30
N GLU A 158 30.91 -25.40 -1.16
CA GLU A 158 31.02 -24.72 0.15
C GLU A 158 29.62 -24.45 0.76
N LEU A 159 28.66 -24.04 -0.02
CA LEU A 159 27.27 -23.84 0.42
C LEU A 159 26.65 -25.18 0.89
N THR A 160 26.92 -26.28 0.18
CA THR A 160 26.39 -27.60 0.53
C THR A 160 27.02 -28.16 1.81
N MET A 161 28.25 -27.77 2.15
CA MET A 161 28.93 -28.17 3.38
C MET A 161 28.31 -27.51 4.63
N CYS A 162 27.47 -26.49 4.46
CA CYS A 162 26.82 -25.85 5.60
C CYS A 162 25.72 -26.74 6.20
N PRO A 163 25.71 -26.95 7.53
CA PRO A 163 24.68 -27.73 8.20
C PRO A 163 23.29 -27.18 7.90
N GLY A 164 22.34 -28.05 7.49
CA GLY A 164 20.97 -27.69 7.16
C GLY A 164 20.74 -27.24 5.72
N LEU A 165 21.80 -26.95 4.93
CA LEU A 165 21.68 -26.68 3.51
C LEU A 165 21.92 -27.95 2.68
N GLY A 166 20.82 -28.56 2.24
CA GLY A 166 20.92 -29.65 1.25
C GLY A 166 21.25 -29.11 -0.15
N PRO A 167 21.69 -30.00 -1.07
CA PRO A 167 22.16 -29.63 -2.41
C PRO A 167 21.15 -28.80 -3.21
N GLN A 168 19.85 -29.02 -3.00
CA GLN A 168 18.79 -28.23 -3.65
C GLN A 168 18.70 -26.78 -3.15
N LYS A 169 18.92 -26.55 -1.86
CA LYS A 169 18.92 -25.20 -1.28
C LYS A 169 20.20 -24.45 -1.70
N ALA A 170 21.35 -25.13 -1.64
CA ALA A 170 22.64 -24.59 -2.06
C ALA A 170 22.61 -24.17 -3.56
N GLN A 171 22.08 -25.04 -4.45
CA GLN A 171 21.94 -24.73 -5.85
C GLN A 171 21.09 -23.48 -6.08
N ARG A 172 19.92 -23.37 -5.43
CA ARG A 172 19.04 -22.22 -5.58
C ARG A 172 19.66 -20.91 -5.10
N LEU A 173 20.36 -20.97 -3.96
CA LEU A 173 21.03 -19.81 -3.41
C LEU A 173 22.15 -19.34 -4.35
N TYR A 174 22.94 -20.28 -4.88
CA TYR A 174 23.98 -20.00 -5.85
C TYR A 174 23.41 -19.40 -7.13
N ASP A 175 22.37 -20.00 -7.70
CA ASP A 175 21.73 -19.52 -8.92
C ASP A 175 21.16 -18.10 -8.74
N LEU A 176 20.53 -17.84 -7.59
CA LEU A 176 19.98 -16.52 -7.28
C LEU A 176 21.06 -15.42 -7.26
N PHE A 177 22.25 -15.72 -6.77
CA PHE A 177 23.35 -14.75 -6.72
C PHE A 177 24.08 -14.57 -8.05
N HIS A 178 24.01 -15.56 -8.95
CA HIS A 178 24.78 -15.57 -10.21
C HIS A 178 23.91 -15.45 -11.47
N GLU A 179 22.58 -15.61 -11.34
CA GLU A 179 21.69 -15.41 -12.49
C GLU A 179 21.56 -13.92 -12.84
N PRO A 180 21.49 -13.58 -14.14
CA PRO A 180 21.31 -12.21 -14.56
C PRO A 180 19.97 -11.66 -14.08
N PHE A 181 19.96 -10.46 -13.50
CA PHE A 181 18.78 -9.80 -12.97
C PHE A 181 17.69 -9.55 -14.03
N LEU A 182 18.10 -9.27 -15.27
CA LEU A 182 17.19 -9.09 -16.41
C LEU A 182 16.95 -10.43 -17.11
N ARG A 183 15.67 -10.78 -17.31
CA ARG A 183 15.32 -11.91 -18.17
C ARG A 183 15.82 -11.66 -19.60
N THR A 184 16.85 -12.37 -20.02
CA THR A 184 17.20 -12.47 -21.44
C THR A 184 16.04 -13.11 -22.18
N LYS A 185 15.50 -12.46 -23.22
CA LYS A 185 14.54 -13.07 -24.13
C LYS A 185 15.18 -14.37 -24.65
N LYS A 186 14.60 -15.52 -24.28
CA LYS A 186 14.99 -16.79 -24.88
C LYS A 186 14.83 -16.60 -26.41
N LYS A 187 15.94 -16.63 -27.17
CA LYS A 187 15.88 -16.78 -28.61
C LYS A 187 15.11 -18.09 -28.84
N SER A 188 13.94 -17.98 -29.45
CA SER A 188 13.23 -19.13 -29.95
C SER A 188 14.19 -19.86 -30.86
N LYS A 189 14.59 -21.08 -30.50
CA LYS A 189 15.15 -22.02 -31.48
C LYS A 189 13.99 -22.40 -32.40
N THR A 190 13.88 -21.66 -33.47
CA THR A 190 13.10 -22.08 -34.63
C THR A 190 14.10 -22.58 -35.66
N ASP A 191 13.96 -23.80 -35.99
CA ASP A 191 14.23 -24.51 -37.25
C ASP A 191 15.66 -24.73 -37.71
N LEU A 192 15.96 -26.00 -37.67
CA LEU A 192 16.33 -26.72 -38.90
C LEU A 192 15.82 -28.16 -38.82
#